data_05cd3d510c61c4f317eaf65e2c94d492
#
_entry.id   05cd3d510c61c4f317eaf65e2c94d492
#
_cell.length_a   1.000
_cell.length_b   1.000
_cell.length_c   1.000
_cell.angle_alpha   90.00
_cell.angle_beta   90.00
_cell.angle_gamma   90.00
#
_symmetry.space_group_name_H-M   'P 1'
#
loop_
_entity.id
_entity.type
_entity.pdbx_description
1 polymer ?
#
loop_
_entity_poly.entity_id
_entity_poly.type
_entity_poly.pdbx_seq_one_letter_code
_entity_poly.pdbx_strand_id
1 'polypeptide(L)'
;GAAVLLAGCERPPMQTAQIGYRGVAMEQVTNPRLAARKQAANVVPAALPAASADPPMATDVYQNVQVLKDLSLGEFTRVMLAMTAWVSPEEGCTYCHAADNLADDSKYQKVVSRRMLEMTRHINSTWTDHVKQTGVTCYTCHRGKAVPQNIWFSKPGQRVAPGMARTRVQQNIADADVGYTALPYDPFNVFLRDKPENILVVSPTALPAGSTRNIKQTEATYGLMMHMSQGLGVNCTHCHNSRSFKQWDQSTPQRAQAWYGIRLARDLNVNYLEPLKATFPANRLGPLGDV
;
A
#
# COMPACT_ATOMS: atom_id res chain seq x y z
N GLY A 1 -1.47 -54.37 2.12
CA GLY A 1 -0.39 -53.44 1.77
C GLY A 1 -0.94 -52.00 1.71
N ALA A 2 -0.61 -51.14 2.68
CA ALA A 2 -0.93 -49.72 2.65
C ALA A 2 0.09 -49.04 1.74
N ALA A 3 -0.36 -48.54 0.58
CA ALA A 3 0.44 -47.65 -0.25
C ALA A 3 0.48 -46.27 0.43
N VAL A 4 1.63 -45.95 1.03
CA VAL A 4 1.92 -44.59 1.51
C VAL A 4 2.14 -43.75 0.25
N LEU A 5 1.17 -42.93 -0.11
CA LEU A 5 1.33 -41.88 -1.09
C LEU A 5 2.31 -40.86 -0.50
N LEU A 6 3.58 -40.96 -0.87
CA LEU A 6 4.55 -39.88 -0.70
C LEU A 6 4.14 -38.74 -1.60
N ALA A 7 3.22 -37.85 -1.09
CA ALA A 7 3.01 -36.56 -1.69
C ALA A 7 4.29 -35.76 -1.50
N GLY A 8 5.26 -35.97 -2.40
CA GLY A 8 6.43 -35.12 -2.49
C GLY A 8 5.95 -33.67 -2.65
N CYS A 9 6.58 -32.73 -1.94
CA CYS A 9 6.38 -31.31 -2.18
C CYS A 9 6.85 -30.99 -3.61
N GLU A 10 6.00 -31.23 -4.60
CA GLU A 10 6.26 -30.77 -5.96
C GLU A 10 6.29 -29.24 -5.93
N ARG A 11 7.49 -28.70 -5.98
CA ARG A 11 7.66 -27.30 -6.31
C ARG A 11 7.25 -27.12 -7.77
N PRO A 12 6.28 -26.26 -8.08
CA PRO A 12 6.01 -25.93 -9.48
C PRO A 12 7.30 -25.36 -10.08
N PRO A 13 7.63 -25.67 -11.33
CA PRO A 13 8.77 -25.04 -11.98
C PRO A 13 8.60 -23.54 -11.92
N MET A 14 9.63 -22.83 -11.46
CA MET A 14 9.63 -21.36 -11.46
C MET A 14 9.64 -20.87 -12.91
N GLN A 15 8.86 -19.87 -13.18
CA GLN A 15 8.87 -19.15 -14.44
C GLN A 15 9.89 -18.03 -14.37
N THR A 16 10.79 -17.98 -15.34
CA THR A 16 11.80 -16.93 -15.45
C THR A 16 11.62 -16.20 -16.76
N ALA A 17 11.54 -14.88 -16.69
CA ALA A 17 11.50 -14.01 -17.86
C ALA A 17 12.62 -12.98 -17.76
N GLN A 18 13.42 -12.88 -18.82
CA GLN A 18 14.43 -11.83 -18.90
C GLN A 18 13.74 -10.48 -19.13
N ILE A 19 14.06 -9.51 -18.30
CA ILE A 19 13.57 -8.12 -18.40
C ILE A 19 14.75 -7.16 -18.44
N GLY A 20 14.57 -6.00 -19.07
CA GLY A 20 15.60 -5.00 -19.17
C GLY A 20 16.57 -5.21 -20.34
N TYR A 21 17.78 -4.66 -20.25
CA TYR A 21 18.76 -4.71 -21.32
C TYR A 21 19.37 -6.11 -21.50
N ARG A 22 19.62 -6.48 -22.76
CA ARG A 22 20.30 -7.74 -23.08
C ARG A 22 21.65 -7.84 -22.39
N GLY A 23 21.97 -9.00 -21.86
CA GLY A 23 23.27 -9.30 -21.25
C GLY A 23 23.53 -8.72 -19.87
N VAL A 24 22.55 -8.07 -19.22
CA VAL A 24 22.68 -7.55 -17.85
C VAL A 24 22.01 -8.45 -16.80
N ALA A 25 21.66 -9.67 -17.16
CA ALA A 25 21.10 -10.69 -16.27
C ALA A 25 19.94 -10.19 -15.38
N MET A 26 19.05 -9.37 -15.94
CA MET A 26 17.85 -8.91 -15.27
C MET A 26 16.73 -9.92 -15.52
N GLU A 27 16.42 -10.69 -14.52
CA GLU A 27 15.41 -11.74 -14.59
C GLU A 27 14.32 -11.52 -13.56
N GLN A 28 13.07 -11.63 -14.00
CA GLN A 28 11.92 -11.77 -13.13
C GLN A 28 11.64 -13.25 -12.90
N VAL A 29 11.80 -13.69 -11.66
CA VAL A 29 11.49 -15.07 -11.25
C VAL A 29 10.14 -15.10 -10.58
N THR A 30 9.22 -15.90 -11.07
CA THR A 30 7.84 -15.96 -10.61
C THR A 30 7.46 -17.39 -10.20
N ASN A 31 6.86 -17.53 -9.02
CA ASN A 31 6.18 -18.76 -8.63
C ASN A 31 4.77 -18.75 -9.22
N PRO A 32 4.43 -19.65 -10.17
CA PRO A 32 3.13 -19.61 -10.86
C PRO A 32 1.94 -19.82 -9.93
N ARG A 33 2.08 -20.60 -8.85
CA ARG A 33 0.99 -20.76 -7.85
C ARG A 33 0.73 -19.47 -7.07
N LEU A 34 1.77 -18.74 -6.73
CA LEU A 34 1.61 -17.44 -6.07
C LEU A 34 1.06 -16.39 -7.03
N ALA A 35 1.51 -16.40 -8.28
CA ALA A 35 1.00 -15.51 -9.32
C ALA A 35 -0.51 -15.74 -9.55
N ALA A 36 -0.94 -16.99 -9.69
CA ALA A 36 -2.35 -17.34 -9.87
C ALA A 36 -3.20 -16.88 -8.68
N ARG A 37 -2.74 -17.10 -7.45
CA ARG A 37 -3.45 -16.62 -6.23
C ARG A 37 -3.56 -15.09 -6.20
N LYS A 38 -2.49 -14.39 -6.52
CA LYS A 38 -2.50 -12.92 -6.59
C LYS A 38 -3.43 -12.43 -7.70
N GLN A 39 -3.43 -13.05 -8.85
CA GLN A 39 -4.33 -12.71 -9.95
C GLN A 39 -5.79 -12.90 -9.55
N ALA A 40 -6.14 -14.04 -8.94
CA ALA A 40 -7.48 -14.29 -8.45
C ALA A 40 -7.94 -13.27 -7.40
N ALA A 41 -7.03 -12.86 -6.49
CA ALA A 41 -7.31 -11.85 -5.47
C ALA A 41 -7.43 -10.42 -6.04
N ASN A 42 -7.03 -10.19 -7.28
CA ASN A 42 -7.05 -8.88 -7.93
C ASN A 42 -8.19 -8.73 -8.96
N VAL A 43 -9.11 -9.69 -9.04
CA VAL A 43 -10.28 -9.57 -9.91
C VAL A 43 -11.19 -8.46 -9.41
N VAL A 44 -11.33 -7.41 -10.19
CA VAL A 44 -12.21 -6.28 -9.87
C VAL A 44 -13.66 -6.71 -10.10
N PRO A 45 -14.59 -6.43 -9.16
CA PRO A 45 -16.02 -6.68 -9.38
C PRO A 45 -16.53 -5.95 -10.62
N ALA A 46 -17.53 -6.55 -11.28
CA ALA A 46 -18.16 -5.92 -12.44
C ALA A 46 -18.68 -4.52 -12.08
N ALA A 47 -18.48 -3.57 -12.98
CA ALA A 47 -18.98 -2.22 -12.79
C ALA A 47 -20.51 -2.21 -12.79
N LEU A 48 -21.09 -1.44 -11.87
CA LEU A 48 -22.53 -1.15 -11.92
C LEU A 48 -22.86 -0.39 -13.20
N PRO A 49 -24.08 -0.53 -13.74
CA PRO A 49 -24.53 0.25 -14.89
C PRO A 49 -24.30 1.75 -14.67
N ALA A 50 -24.00 2.48 -15.74
CA ALA A 50 -23.88 3.92 -15.68
C ALA A 50 -25.21 4.54 -15.22
N ALA A 51 -25.12 5.55 -14.38
CA ALA A 51 -26.26 6.36 -13.97
C ALA A 51 -26.30 7.66 -14.76
N SER A 52 -27.48 8.25 -14.92
CA SER A 52 -27.62 9.58 -15.54
C SER A 52 -26.98 10.64 -14.66
N ALA A 53 -26.31 11.59 -15.27
CA ALA A 53 -25.81 12.78 -14.62
C ALA A 53 -26.88 13.90 -14.50
N ASP A 54 -28.09 13.68 -15.01
CA ASP A 54 -29.17 14.67 -14.99
C ASP A 54 -29.75 14.87 -13.58
N PRO A 55 -30.30 16.07 -13.28
CA PRO A 55 -30.99 16.36 -12.02
C PRO A 55 -32.12 15.36 -11.73
N PRO A 56 -32.52 15.20 -10.45
CA PRO A 56 -32.09 16.01 -9.31
C PRO A 56 -30.67 15.67 -8.84
N MET A 57 -30.01 16.65 -8.23
CA MET A 57 -28.72 16.46 -7.59
C MET A 57 -28.88 15.73 -6.25
N ALA A 58 -27.84 15.07 -5.80
CA ALA A 58 -27.86 14.38 -4.50
C ALA A 58 -28.22 15.33 -3.33
N THR A 59 -27.79 16.59 -3.42
CA THR A 59 -28.08 17.65 -2.43
C THR A 59 -29.53 18.13 -2.40
N ASP A 60 -30.27 17.88 -3.47
CA ASP A 60 -31.70 18.27 -3.54
C ASP A 60 -32.59 17.28 -2.78
N VAL A 61 -32.09 16.04 -2.60
CA VAL A 61 -32.86 14.94 -2.01
C VAL A 61 -32.31 14.52 -0.65
N TYR A 62 -30.99 14.48 -0.50
CA TYR A 62 -30.34 14.00 0.71
C TYR A 62 -29.74 15.13 1.55
N GLN A 63 -29.85 14.98 2.86
CA GLN A 63 -29.22 15.88 3.82
C GLN A 63 -27.78 15.46 4.11
N ASN A 64 -26.95 16.47 4.50
CA ASN A 64 -25.58 16.26 4.94
C ASN A 64 -24.65 15.61 3.89
N VAL A 65 -24.92 15.85 2.61
CA VAL A 65 -24.02 15.49 1.50
C VAL A 65 -22.88 16.50 1.48
N GLN A 66 -21.64 16.07 1.73
CA GLN A 66 -20.47 16.95 1.84
C GLN A 66 -19.51 16.81 0.66
N VAL A 67 -18.93 15.62 0.44
CA VAL A 67 -17.87 15.40 -0.56
C VAL A 67 -18.43 15.17 -1.98
N LEU A 68 -19.64 14.67 -2.10
CA LEU A 68 -20.28 14.25 -3.36
C LEU A 68 -21.41 15.18 -3.81
N LYS A 69 -21.29 16.48 -3.53
CA LYS A 69 -22.30 17.50 -3.89
C LYS A 69 -22.48 17.67 -5.40
N ASP A 70 -21.45 17.34 -6.13
CA ASP A 70 -21.34 17.46 -7.58
C ASP A 70 -21.98 16.29 -8.36
N LEU A 71 -22.54 15.29 -7.65
CA LEU A 71 -23.16 14.14 -8.27
C LEU A 71 -24.70 14.28 -8.39
N SER A 72 -25.26 13.77 -9.48
CA SER A 72 -26.68 13.53 -9.57
C SER A 72 -27.14 12.51 -8.54
N LEU A 73 -28.44 12.42 -8.29
CA LEU A 73 -29.04 11.41 -7.41
C LEU A 73 -28.69 9.98 -7.86
N GLY A 74 -28.71 9.74 -9.18
CA GLY A 74 -28.39 8.45 -9.77
C GLY A 74 -26.93 8.08 -9.57
N GLU A 75 -26.01 9.01 -9.85
CA GLU A 75 -24.57 8.80 -9.66
C GLU A 75 -24.22 8.60 -8.19
N PHE A 76 -24.80 9.42 -7.30
CA PHE A 76 -24.60 9.29 -5.86
C PHE A 76 -25.04 7.92 -5.34
N THR A 77 -26.23 7.47 -5.74
CA THR A 77 -26.76 6.15 -5.34
C THR A 77 -25.84 5.04 -5.85
N ARG A 78 -25.37 5.14 -7.09
CA ARG A 78 -24.42 4.21 -7.66
C ARG A 78 -23.11 4.14 -6.88
N VAL A 79 -22.59 5.28 -6.45
CA VAL A 79 -21.37 5.35 -5.61
C VAL A 79 -21.60 4.70 -4.25
N MET A 80 -22.75 4.94 -3.59
CA MET A 80 -23.08 4.32 -2.30
C MET A 80 -23.18 2.80 -2.42
N LEU A 81 -23.85 2.27 -3.45
CA LEU A 81 -23.93 0.84 -3.71
C LEU A 81 -22.56 0.21 -3.99
N ALA A 82 -21.74 0.88 -4.79
CA ALA A 82 -20.39 0.43 -5.09
C ALA A 82 -19.50 0.42 -3.84
N MET A 83 -19.55 1.47 -3.02
CA MET A 83 -18.81 1.53 -1.75
C MET A 83 -19.23 0.41 -0.81
N THR A 84 -20.53 0.13 -0.69
CA THR A 84 -21.04 -0.97 0.12
C THR A 84 -20.42 -2.30 -0.32
N ALA A 85 -20.48 -2.60 -1.62
CA ALA A 85 -19.92 -3.84 -2.16
C ALA A 85 -18.39 -3.93 -2.01
N TRP A 86 -17.69 -2.81 -2.07
CA TRP A 86 -16.22 -2.77 -2.06
C TRP A 86 -15.59 -2.64 -0.68
N VAL A 87 -16.33 -2.16 0.32
CA VAL A 87 -15.80 -1.86 1.66
C VAL A 87 -16.48 -2.71 2.73
N SER A 88 -17.79 -2.84 2.71
CA SER A 88 -18.54 -3.50 3.77
C SER A 88 -19.74 -4.29 3.22
N PRO A 89 -19.50 -5.34 2.42
CA PRO A 89 -20.58 -6.13 1.84
C PRO A 89 -21.41 -6.90 2.86
N GLU A 90 -20.84 -7.21 4.02
CA GLU A 90 -21.51 -7.99 5.07
C GLU A 90 -22.45 -7.12 5.92
N GLU A 91 -21.96 -5.98 6.44
CA GLU A 91 -22.78 -5.07 7.26
C GLU A 91 -23.61 -4.09 6.41
N GLY A 92 -23.33 -3.96 5.14
CA GLY A 92 -24.07 -3.13 4.22
C GLY A 92 -23.97 -1.63 4.54
N CYS A 93 -25.05 -0.90 4.26
CA CYS A 93 -25.12 0.55 4.48
C CYS A 93 -24.97 0.94 5.95
N THR A 94 -25.37 0.05 6.86
CA THR A 94 -25.34 0.31 8.31
C THR A 94 -23.93 0.29 8.89
N TYR A 95 -22.93 -0.15 8.16
CA TYR A 95 -21.52 0.03 8.57
C TYR A 95 -21.16 1.51 8.76
N CYS A 96 -21.57 2.36 7.80
CA CYS A 96 -21.26 3.79 7.83
C CYS A 96 -22.43 4.67 8.31
N HIS A 97 -23.68 4.23 8.12
CA HIS A 97 -24.86 5.05 8.40
C HIS A 97 -25.63 4.53 9.62
N ALA A 98 -26.21 5.43 10.42
CA ALA A 98 -27.22 5.05 11.39
C ALA A 98 -28.50 4.59 10.64
N ALA A 99 -29.12 3.52 11.11
CA ALA A 99 -30.23 2.89 10.39
C ALA A 99 -31.47 3.77 10.30
N ASP A 100 -31.71 4.59 11.31
CA ASP A 100 -32.84 5.50 11.45
C ASP A 100 -32.60 6.87 10.82
N ASN A 101 -31.34 7.27 10.63
CA ASN A 101 -30.99 8.56 10.06
C ASN A 101 -29.68 8.48 9.28
N LEU A 102 -29.78 8.35 7.96
CA LEU A 102 -28.61 8.27 7.07
C LEU A 102 -27.78 9.57 7.05
N ALA A 103 -28.35 10.71 7.46
CA ALA A 103 -27.64 11.98 7.53
C ALA A 103 -26.79 12.13 8.79
N ASP A 104 -27.02 11.33 9.83
CA ASP A 104 -26.32 11.36 11.12
C ASP A 104 -24.83 11.04 10.96
N ASP A 105 -23.97 11.76 11.69
CA ASP A 105 -22.51 11.60 11.71
C ASP A 105 -21.99 10.91 13.00
N SER A 106 -22.86 10.29 13.78
CA SER A 106 -22.50 9.58 15.02
C SER A 106 -21.53 8.42 14.79
N LYS A 107 -21.54 7.82 13.60
CA LYS A 107 -20.61 6.75 13.23
C LYS A 107 -19.32 7.31 12.65
N TYR A 108 -18.20 7.05 13.34
CA TYR A 108 -16.88 7.48 12.86
C TYR A 108 -16.56 6.96 11.45
N GLN A 109 -17.04 5.79 11.08
CA GLN A 109 -16.87 5.20 9.76
C GLN A 109 -17.39 6.12 8.64
N LYS A 110 -18.48 6.83 8.88
CA LYS A 110 -19.02 7.80 7.91
C LYS A 110 -18.09 8.99 7.75
N VAL A 111 -17.53 9.50 8.85
CA VAL A 111 -16.55 10.58 8.82
C VAL A 111 -15.28 10.14 8.10
N VAL A 112 -14.76 8.95 8.43
CA VAL A 112 -13.61 8.35 7.75
C VAL A 112 -13.88 8.17 6.25
N SER A 113 -15.06 7.69 5.87
CA SER A 113 -15.38 7.43 4.45
C SER A 113 -15.38 8.70 3.61
N ARG A 114 -15.76 9.85 4.15
CA ARG A 114 -15.61 11.15 3.45
C ARG A 114 -14.15 11.44 3.14
N ARG A 115 -13.26 11.22 4.11
CA ARG A 115 -11.82 11.43 3.90
C ARG A 115 -11.26 10.45 2.87
N MET A 116 -11.74 9.21 2.86
CA MET A 116 -11.36 8.21 1.84
C MET A 116 -11.85 8.59 0.44
N LEU A 117 -13.03 9.18 0.32
CA LEU A 117 -13.54 9.71 -0.96
C LEU A 117 -12.67 10.86 -1.48
N GLU A 118 -12.32 11.82 -0.61
CA GLU A 118 -11.38 12.91 -0.95
C GLU A 118 -10.03 12.35 -1.40
N MET A 119 -9.49 11.38 -0.66
CA MET A 119 -8.24 10.69 -0.98
C MET A 119 -8.31 10.01 -2.34
N THR A 120 -9.39 9.29 -2.64
CA THR A 120 -9.58 8.61 -3.91
C THR A 120 -9.63 9.61 -5.07
N ARG A 121 -10.35 10.71 -4.91
CA ARG A 121 -10.39 11.80 -5.89
C ARG A 121 -9.00 12.43 -6.09
N HIS A 122 -8.28 12.67 -5.00
CA HIS A 122 -6.92 13.20 -5.05
C HIS A 122 -5.96 12.27 -5.82
N ILE A 123 -5.99 10.98 -5.53
CA ILE A 123 -5.16 10.02 -6.26
C ILE A 123 -5.45 10.08 -7.76
N ASN A 124 -6.72 10.04 -8.13
CA ASN A 124 -7.14 10.00 -9.53
C ASN A 124 -6.92 11.31 -10.30
N SER A 125 -6.80 12.44 -9.61
CA SER A 125 -6.56 13.74 -10.24
C SER A 125 -5.09 14.17 -10.21
N THR A 126 -4.37 13.87 -9.13
CA THR A 126 -3.01 14.40 -8.88
C THR A 126 -1.92 13.38 -9.20
N TRP A 127 -2.20 12.09 -9.01
CA TRP A 127 -1.22 11.01 -9.20
C TRP A 127 -1.38 10.26 -10.53
N THR A 128 -1.85 10.96 -11.55
CA THR A 128 -2.09 10.41 -12.90
C THR A 128 -0.85 9.76 -13.54
N ASP A 129 0.36 10.26 -13.22
CA ASP A 129 1.61 9.65 -13.67
C ASP A 129 1.85 8.26 -13.08
N HIS A 130 1.25 7.95 -11.92
CA HIS A 130 1.34 6.65 -11.27
C HIS A 130 0.16 5.75 -11.63
N VAL A 131 -1.06 6.23 -11.42
CA VAL A 131 -2.27 5.41 -11.58
C VAL A 131 -2.80 5.38 -13.01
N LYS A 132 -2.29 6.25 -13.88
CA LYS A 132 -2.67 6.39 -15.28
C LYS A 132 -4.18 6.62 -15.44
N GLN A 133 -4.72 6.25 -16.58
CA GLN A 133 -6.15 6.37 -16.90
C GLN A 133 -7.01 5.34 -16.15
N THR A 134 -6.41 4.25 -15.67
CA THR A 134 -7.10 3.23 -14.89
C THR A 134 -7.60 3.80 -13.56
N GLY A 135 -6.80 4.64 -12.92
CA GLY A 135 -7.11 5.21 -11.61
C GLY A 135 -7.22 4.15 -10.50
N VAL A 136 -7.80 4.59 -9.39
CA VAL A 136 -8.10 3.73 -8.24
C VAL A 136 -9.57 3.85 -7.85
N THR A 137 -10.09 2.81 -7.19
CA THR A 137 -11.40 2.79 -6.54
C THR A 137 -11.24 2.37 -5.09
N CYS A 138 -12.33 2.40 -4.31
CA CYS A 138 -12.31 1.85 -2.95
C CYS A 138 -11.87 0.38 -2.93
N TYR A 139 -12.27 -0.39 -3.94
CA TYR A 139 -11.89 -1.80 -4.07
C TYR A 139 -10.38 -2.01 -4.21
N THR A 140 -9.64 -1.08 -4.79
CA THR A 140 -8.19 -1.18 -4.98
C THR A 140 -7.47 -1.49 -3.66
N CYS A 141 -7.90 -0.87 -2.56
CA CYS A 141 -7.34 -1.07 -1.22
C CYS A 141 -8.17 -2.03 -0.36
N HIS A 142 -9.50 -1.86 -0.34
CA HIS A 142 -10.41 -2.54 0.59
C HIS A 142 -10.76 -3.98 0.20
N ARG A 143 -10.97 -4.25 -1.09
CA ARG A 143 -11.26 -5.61 -1.62
C ARG A 143 -12.37 -6.34 -0.88
N GLY A 144 -13.46 -5.65 -0.58
CA GLY A 144 -14.60 -6.18 0.16
C GLY A 144 -14.41 -6.24 1.67
N LYS A 145 -13.40 -5.56 2.22
CA LYS A 145 -13.12 -5.53 3.66
C LYS A 145 -13.08 -4.09 4.16
N ALA A 146 -13.76 -3.83 5.26
CA ALA A 146 -13.78 -2.51 5.89
C ALA A 146 -12.38 -2.03 6.30
N VAL A 147 -11.51 -2.97 6.68
CA VAL A 147 -10.09 -2.73 6.93
C VAL A 147 -9.28 -3.39 5.82
N PRO A 148 -8.46 -2.66 5.07
CA PRO A 148 -7.54 -3.25 4.11
C PRO A 148 -6.67 -4.32 4.78
N GLN A 149 -6.40 -5.40 4.06
CA GLN A 149 -5.71 -6.56 4.63
C GLN A 149 -4.25 -6.27 5.00
N ASN A 150 -3.58 -5.44 4.21
CA ASN A 150 -2.14 -5.18 4.34
C ASN A 150 -1.92 -3.74 4.80
N ILE A 151 -2.35 -3.43 6.02
CA ILE A 151 -2.02 -2.19 6.72
C ILE A 151 -0.77 -2.40 7.57
N TRP A 152 -0.06 -1.34 7.83
CA TRP A 152 1.09 -1.35 8.73
C TRP A 152 0.94 -0.26 9.79
N PHE A 153 1.54 -0.51 10.92
CA PHE A 153 1.64 0.44 12.01
C PHE A 153 3.09 0.52 12.48
N SER A 154 3.44 1.64 13.10
CA SER A 154 4.72 1.76 13.80
C SER A 154 4.83 0.71 14.91
N LYS A 155 5.96 0.02 14.94
CA LYS A 155 6.19 -1.05 15.93
C LYS A 155 6.92 -0.51 17.15
N PRO A 156 6.48 -0.87 18.36
CA PRO A 156 7.24 -0.56 19.55
C PRO A 156 8.62 -1.23 19.50
N GLY A 157 9.62 -0.55 20.00
CA GLY A 157 10.98 -1.08 20.09
C GLY A 157 10.98 -2.42 20.84
N GLN A 158 11.52 -3.47 20.22
CA GLN A 158 11.61 -4.77 20.88
C GLN A 158 12.60 -4.72 22.03
N ARG A 159 12.22 -5.32 23.16
CA ARG A 159 13.12 -5.49 24.32
C ARG A 159 14.10 -6.61 24.01
N VAL A 160 15.37 -6.27 23.93
CA VAL A 160 16.45 -7.27 23.81
C VAL A 160 16.86 -7.70 25.21
N ALA A 161 17.15 -9.00 25.41
CA ALA A 161 17.63 -9.52 26.67
C ALA A 161 18.90 -8.79 27.12
N PRO A 162 19.08 -8.50 28.44
CA PRO A 162 20.30 -7.89 28.95
C PRO A 162 21.53 -8.71 28.55
N GLY A 163 22.57 -8.03 28.05
CA GLY A 163 23.81 -8.70 27.60
C GLY A 163 23.90 -9.08 26.14
N MET A 164 22.79 -9.03 25.39
CA MET A 164 22.85 -9.15 23.93
C MET A 164 23.18 -7.81 23.28
N ALA A 165 23.87 -7.85 22.13
CA ALA A 165 24.21 -6.65 21.39
C ALA A 165 22.94 -5.79 21.15
N ARG A 166 22.86 -4.64 21.79
CA ARG A 166 21.73 -3.72 21.63
C ARG A 166 21.67 -3.25 20.19
N THR A 167 20.56 -3.54 19.55
CA THR A 167 20.25 -2.97 18.27
C THR A 167 19.85 -1.51 18.44
N ARG A 168 20.81 -0.60 18.31
CA ARG A 168 20.52 0.85 18.39
C ARG A 168 19.60 1.35 17.27
N VAL A 169 19.39 0.54 16.24
CA VAL A 169 18.68 0.89 15.00
C VAL A 169 17.78 -0.24 14.51
N GLN A 170 17.12 -0.97 15.40
CA GLN A 170 16.11 -1.96 15.02
C GLN A 170 16.65 -3.11 14.13
N GLN A 171 17.94 -3.40 14.20
CA GLN A 171 18.55 -4.48 13.43
C GLN A 171 18.59 -5.79 14.21
N ASN A 172 18.90 -6.88 13.51
CA ASN A 172 19.06 -8.23 14.07
C ASN A 172 17.81 -8.79 14.75
N ILE A 173 16.64 -8.24 14.42
CA ILE A 173 15.35 -8.71 14.87
C ILE A 173 14.64 -9.25 13.63
N ALA A 174 14.35 -10.55 13.62
CA ALA A 174 13.63 -11.16 12.53
C ALA A 174 12.21 -10.60 12.45
N ASP A 175 11.89 -9.91 11.37
CA ASP A 175 10.57 -9.33 11.14
C ASP A 175 10.10 -9.58 9.69
N ALA A 176 8.82 -9.89 9.56
CA ALA A 176 8.21 -10.17 8.26
C ALA A 176 8.27 -8.98 7.29
N ASP A 177 8.22 -7.74 7.81
CA ASP A 177 8.24 -6.54 6.98
C ASP A 177 9.55 -6.35 6.20
N VAL A 178 10.62 -6.97 6.66
CA VAL A 178 11.92 -6.96 6.00
C VAL A 178 12.41 -8.36 5.61
N GLY A 179 11.49 -9.30 5.41
CA GLY A 179 11.80 -10.64 4.94
C GLY A 179 12.59 -11.48 5.92
N TYR A 180 12.41 -11.29 7.22
CA TYR A 180 13.16 -11.95 8.29
C TYR A 180 14.69 -11.78 8.16
N THR A 181 15.11 -10.65 7.56
CA THR A 181 16.52 -10.29 7.44
C THR A 181 17.02 -9.56 8.68
N ALA A 182 18.34 -9.31 8.77
CA ALA A 182 18.97 -8.51 9.81
C ALA A 182 18.87 -6.97 9.54
N LEU A 183 17.99 -6.55 8.65
CA LEU A 183 17.75 -5.14 8.33
C LEU A 183 16.84 -4.50 9.39
N PRO A 184 16.78 -3.15 9.45
CA PRO A 184 15.83 -2.46 10.32
C PRO A 184 14.40 -2.94 10.08
N TYR A 185 13.70 -3.33 11.14
CA TYR A 185 12.36 -3.94 11.05
C TYR A 185 11.22 -2.95 10.80
N ASP A 186 11.48 -1.65 10.89
CA ASP A 186 10.55 -0.60 10.55
C ASP A 186 11.08 0.19 9.35
N PRO A 187 10.83 -0.26 8.13
CA PRO A 187 11.27 0.44 6.92
C PRO A 187 10.35 1.61 6.54
N PHE A 188 9.23 1.83 7.25
CA PHE A 188 8.18 2.75 6.85
C PHE A 188 8.38 4.15 7.42
N ASN A 189 8.61 4.27 8.74
CA ASN A 189 8.69 5.56 9.42
C ASN A 189 9.77 6.47 8.84
N VAL A 190 10.90 5.89 8.41
CA VAL A 190 12.02 6.65 7.83
C VAL A 190 11.65 7.34 6.51
N PHE A 191 10.76 6.73 5.71
CA PHE A 191 10.50 7.19 4.34
C PHE A 191 9.08 7.65 4.08
N LEU A 192 8.10 7.20 4.87
CA LEU A 192 6.68 7.37 4.60
C LEU A 192 5.95 8.29 5.59
N ARG A 193 6.71 9.11 6.36
CA ARG A 193 6.21 10.11 7.31
C ARG A 193 6.61 11.52 6.88
N ASP A 194 6.28 12.53 7.71
CA ASP A 194 6.42 13.97 7.43
C ASP A 194 7.85 14.42 7.07
N LYS A 195 8.83 13.81 7.67
CA LYS A 195 10.26 14.16 7.49
C LYS A 195 11.02 12.97 6.91
N PRO A 196 10.74 12.61 5.65
CA PRO A 196 11.33 11.44 5.05
C PRO A 196 12.83 11.63 4.80
N GLU A 197 13.59 10.60 5.09
CA GLU A 197 14.98 10.53 4.67
C GLU A 197 15.10 10.33 3.17
N ASN A 198 16.28 10.61 2.66
CA ASN A 198 16.57 10.38 1.25
C ASN A 198 16.86 8.89 0.99
N ILE A 199 16.09 8.28 0.10
CA ILE A 199 16.28 6.88 -0.30
C ILE A 199 17.60 6.69 -1.06
N LEU A 200 18.08 7.71 -1.80
CA LEU A 200 19.36 7.64 -2.49
C LEU A 200 20.52 7.78 -1.50
N VAL A 201 21.23 6.70 -1.27
CA VAL A 201 22.32 6.60 -0.26
C VAL A 201 23.71 6.55 -0.87
N VAL A 202 23.84 6.81 -2.16
CA VAL A 202 25.14 6.87 -2.84
C VAL A 202 25.78 8.23 -2.58
N SER A 203 27.03 8.22 -2.11
CA SER A 203 27.83 9.44 -1.94
C SER A 203 28.17 10.07 -3.29
N PRO A 204 28.19 11.39 -3.40
CA PRO A 204 28.70 12.08 -4.58
C PRO A 204 30.22 11.93 -4.77
N THR A 205 30.94 11.54 -3.71
CA THR A 205 32.39 11.32 -3.71
C THR A 205 32.75 9.99 -3.06
N ALA A 206 33.85 9.39 -3.52
CA ALA A 206 34.44 8.21 -2.91
C ALA A 206 35.26 8.53 -1.64
N LEU A 207 35.59 9.78 -1.41
CA LEU A 207 36.38 10.21 -0.25
C LEU A 207 35.49 10.38 0.98
N PRO A 208 35.99 10.05 2.19
CA PRO A 208 35.25 10.29 3.44
C PRO A 208 34.85 11.75 3.64
N ALA A 209 35.73 12.67 3.28
CA ALA A 209 35.44 14.10 3.32
C ALA A 209 34.37 14.47 2.26
N GLY A 210 33.31 15.14 2.72
CA GLY A 210 32.19 15.53 1.86
C GLY A 210 31.11 14.46 1.67
N SER A 211 31.26 13.25 2.19
CA SER A 211 30.21 12.25 2.22
C SER A 211 29.33 12.43 3.46
N THR A 212 28.03 12.61 3.24
CA THR A 212 27.01 12.64 4.29
C THR A 212 26.25 11.30 4.39
N ARG A 213 26.65 10.31 3.61
CA ARG A 213 25.99 9.00 3.55
C ARG A 213 26.67 8.01 4.47
N ASN A 214 25.88 7.13 5.07
CA ASN A 214 26.36 6.12 5.98
C ASN A 214 25.65 4.78 5.79
N ILE A 215 26.21 3.74 6.40
CA ILE A 215 25.69 2.38 6.31
C ILE A 215 24.27 2.26 6.88
N LYS A 216 23.88 3.03 7.89
CA LYS A 216 22.56 2.96 8.51
C LYS A 216 21.46 3.46 7.56
N GLN A 217 21.73 4.49 6.80
CA GLN A 217 20.83 4.94 5.71
C GLN A 217 20.68 3.86 4.63
N THR A 218 21.78 3.18 4.29
CA THR A 218 21.76 2.08 3.31
C THR A 218 20.93 0.92 3.82
N GLU A 219 21.09 0.53 5.07
CA GLU A 219 20.32 -0.55 5.71
C GLU A 219 18.83 -0.22 5.76
N ALA A 220 18.45 1.00 6.14
CA ALA A 220 17.05 1.43 6.13
C ALA A 220 16.45 1.39 4.72
N THR A 221 17.19 1.91 3.74
CA THR A 221 16.75 1.86 2.33
C THR A 221 16.59 0.43 1.83
N TYR A 222 17.53 -0.45 2.18
CA TYR A 222 17.44 -1.86 1.81
C TYR A 222 16.25 -2.55 2.49
N GLY A 223 15.93 -2.21 3.74
CA GLY A 223 14.74 -2.68 4.43
C GLY A 223 13.46 -2.34 3.66
N LEU A 224 13.31 -1.09 3.20
CA LEU A 224 12.18 -0.68 2.36
C LEU A 224 12.15 -1.45 1.03
N MET A 225 13.29 -1.64 0.37
CA MET A 225 13.35 -2.40 -0.89
C MET A 225 12.95 -3.87 -0.69
N MET A 226 13.37 -4.51 0.41
CA MET A 226 12.95 -5.87 0.76
C MET A 226 11.44 -5.94 0.98
N HIS A 227 10.86 -5.01 1.72
CA HIS A 227 9.41 -4.93 1.91
C HIS A 227 8.67 -4.80 0.58
N MET A 228 9.10 -3.87 -0.28
CA MET A 228 8.50 -3.65 -1.60
C MET A 228 8.57 -4.90 -2.48
N SER A 229 9.72 -5.57 -2.52
CA SER A 229 9.90 -6.80 -3.28
C SER A 229 8.91 -7.88 -2.84
N GLN A 230 8.73 -8.05 -1.54
CA GLN A 230 7.76 -9.01 -0.98
C GLN A 230 6.32 -8.61 -1.25
N GLY A 231 5.97 -7.36 -0.97
CA GLY A 231 4.61 -6.83 -1.18
C GLY A 231 4.16 -6.95 -2.63
N LEU A 232 5.04 -6.62 -3.57
CA LEU A 232 4.79 -6.73 -5.01
C LEU A 232 4.95 -8.18 -5.51
N GLY A 233 5.67 -9.04 -4.78
CA GLY A 233 5.99 -10.40 -5.19
C GLY A 233 6.95 -10.47 -6.36
N VAL A 234 7.91 -9.56 -6.38
CA VAL A 234 8.94 -9.43 -7.41
C VAL A 234 10.33 -9.45 -6.78
N ASN A 235 11.36 -9.69 -7.57
CA ASN A 235 12.74 -9.56 -7.13
C ASN A 235 13.34 -8.19 -7.46
N CYS A 236 14.58 -7.94 -7.02
CA CYS A 236 15.27 -6.67 -7.21
C CYS A 236 15.37 -6.28 -8.69
N THR A 237 15.53 -7.26 -9.58
CA THR A 237 15.71 -7.03 -11.01
C THR A 237 14.44 -6.61 -11.75
N HIS A 238 13.28 -6.66 -11.09
CA HIS A 238 12.06 -6.06 -11.62
C HIS A 238 12.19 -4.55 -11.82
N CYS A 239 12.92 -3.87 -10.92
CA CYS A 239 13.11 -2.42 -10.94
C CYS A 239 14.55 -2.01 -11.26
N HIS A 240 15.53 -2.78 -10.85
CA HIS A 240 16.94 -2.41 -10.93
C HIS A 240 17.74 -3.30 -11.88
N ASN A 241 18.75 -2.71 -12.53
CA ASN A 241 19.84 -3.49 -13.07
C ASN A 241 20.77 -3.88 -11.92
N SER A 242 20.88 -5.21 -11.67
CA SER A 242 21.67 -5.74 -10.55
C SER A 242 23.17 -5.44 -10.64
N ARG A 243 23.68 -5.09 -11.82
CA ARG A 243 25.07 -4.65 -12.04
C ARG A 243 25.27 -3.17 -11.77
N SER A 244 24.19 -2.39 -11.68
CA SER A 244 24.25 -0.93 -11.55
C SER A 244 23.00 -0.37 -10.88
N PHE A 245 22.77 -0.72 -9.62
CA PHE A 245 21.56 -0.36 -8.85
C PHE A 245 21.26 1.14 -8.83
N LYS A 246 22.27 1.99 -8.89
CA LYS A 246 22.08 3.45 -8.80
C LYS A 246 21.65 4.08 -10.13
N GLN A 247 21.96 3.49 -11.27
CA GLN A 247 21.76 4.09 -12.58
C GLN A 247 20.30 4.01 -13.02
N TRP A 248 19.72 5.16 -13.33
CA TRP A 248 18.35 5.25 -13.79
C TRP A 248 18.21 4.83 -15.26
N ASP A 249 19.14 5.21 -16.10
CA ASP A 249 19.20 4.90 -17.53
C ASP A 249 19.36 3.39 -17.82
N GLN A 250 19.83 2.64 -16.83
CA GLN A 250 19.99 1.20 -16.89
C GLN A 250 18.92 0.43 -16.11
N SER A 251 17.91 1.12 -15.63
CA SER A 251 16.80 0.53 -14.87
C SER A 251 15.59 0.28 -15.77
N THR A 252 14.71 -0.59 -15.34
CA THR A 252 13.44 -0.83 -16.01
C THR A 252 12.46 0.33 -15.75
N PRO A 253 11.42 0.52 -16.57
CA PRO A 253 10.37 1.52 -16.32
C PRO A 253 9.68 1.35 -14.97
N GLN A 254 9.63 0.12 -14.43
CA GLN A 254 9.05 -0.20 -13.12
C GLN A 254 9.72 0.54 -11.97
N ARG A 255 11.00 0.92 -12.12
CA ARG A 255 11.69 1.75 -11.12
C ARG A 255 11.06 3.14 -11.02
N ALA A 256 10.68 3.73 -12.13
CA ALA A 256 9.98 5.03 -12.14
C ALA A 256 8.60 4.89 -11.47
N GLN A 257 7.86 3.82 -11.74
CA GLN A 257 6.60 3.53 -11.07
C GLN A 257 6.78 3.38 -9.56
N ALA A 258 7.81 2.68 -9.11
CA ALA A 258 8.13 2.54 -7.69
C ALA A 258 8.46 3.88 -7.02
N TRP A 259 9.17 4.78 -7.74
CA TRP A 259 9.47 6.13 -7.25
C TRP A 259 8.20 6.95 -7.02
N TYR A 260 7.25 6.92 -7.95
CA TYR A 260 5.95 7.54 -7.77
C TYR A 260 5.15 6.86 -6.64
N GLY A 261 5.15 5.53 -6.58
CA GLY A 261 4.43 4.76 -5.55
C GLY A 261 4.87 5.07 -4.11
N ILE A 262 6.18 5.22 -3.87
CA ILE A 262 6.72 5.60 -2.56
C ILE A 262 6.22 7.00 -2.17
N ARG A 263 6.22 7.94 -3.11
CA ARG A 263 5.77 9.33 -2.86
C ARG A 263 4.27 9.39 -2.66
N LEU A 264 3.49 8.62 -3.42
CA LEU A 264 2.06 8.47 -3.22
C LEU A 264 1.77 7.91 -1.83
N ALA A 265 2.40 6.80 -1.44
CA ALA A 265 2.19 6.20 -0.11
C ALA A 265 2.47 7.20 1.02
N ARG A 266 3.53 7.99 0.90
CA ARG A 266 3.83 9.08 1.84
C ARG A 266 2.75 10.14 1.88
N ASP A 267 2.30 10.61 0.71
CA ASP A 267 1.25 11.62 0.60
C ASP A 267 -0.05 11.14 1.27
N LEU A 268 -0.44 9.90 1.04
CA LEU A 268 -1.63 9.33 1.66
C LEU A 268 -1.50 9.21 3.18
N ASN A 269 -0.36 8.75 3.68
CA ASN A 269 -0.12 8.65 5.11
C ASN A 269 -0.20 10.01 5.79
N VAL A 270 0.51 11.01 5.26
CA VAL A 270 0.65 12.33 5.89
C VAL A 270 -0.62 13.15 5.77
N ASN A 271 -1.22 13.18 4.58
CA ASN A 271 -2.29 14.11 4.30
C ASN A 271 -3.70 13.53 4.49
N TYR A 272 -3.85 12.20 4.52
CA TYR A 272 -5.16 11.56 4.60
C TYR A 272 -5.34 10.63 5.79
N LEU A 273 -4.35 9.80 6.14
CA LEU A 273 -4.47 8.83 7.21
C LEU A 273 -4.16 9.43 8.58
N GLU A 274 -3.00 10.04 8.77
CA GLU A 274 -2.63 10.64 10.06
C GLU A 274 -3.64 11.68 10.58
N PRO A 275 -4.25 12.55 9.76
CA PRO A 275 -5.29 13.46 10.22
C PRO A 275 -6.53 12.78 10.80
N LEU A 276 -6.76 11.52 10.45
CA LEU A 276 -7.88 10.73 10.99
C LEU A 276 -7.63 10.16 12.39
N LYS A 277 -6.42 10.29 12.92
CA LYS A 277 -6.05 9.75 14.23
C LYS A 277 -7.04 10.11 15.34
N ALA A 278 -7.51 11.34 15.36
CA ALA A 278 -8.50 11.80 16.35
C ALA A 278 -9.91 11.24 16.12
N THR A 279 -10.19 10.75 14.92
CA THR A 279 -11.51 10.20 14.53
C THR A 279 -11.62 8.72 14.84
N PHE A 280 -10.52 7.97 14.75
CA PHE A 280 -10.53 6.54 15.03
C PHE A 280 -10.64 6.25 16.53
N PRO A 281 -11.45 5.25 16.91
CA PRO A 281 -11.44 4.74 18.28
C PRO A 281 -10.08 4.05 18.58
N ALA A 282 -9.69 4.02 19.85
CA ALA A 282 -8.37 3.54 20.27
C ALA A 282 -8.03 2.12 19.80
N ASN A 283 -9.03 1.24 19.68
CA ASN A 283 -8.85 -0.14 19.22
C ASN A 283 -8.61 -0.26 17.69
N ARG A 284 -8.62 0.85 16.97
CA ARG A 284 -8.34 0.93 15.53
C ARG A 284 -6.99 1.58 15.23
N LEU A 285 -6.32 2.09 16.24
CA LEU A 285 -4.99 2.66 16.13
C LEU A 285 -3.92 1.59 16.34
N GLY A 286 -2.75 1.83 15.78
CA GLY A 286 -1.58 1.01 15.98
C GLY A 286 -1.05 1.01 17.43
N PRO A 287 -0.07 0.16 17.75
CA PRO A 287 0.49 0.04 19.10
C PRO A 287 1.08 1.34 19.67
N LEU A 288 1.49 2.25 18.81
CA LEU A 288 2.02 3.58 19.16
C LEU A 288 1.00 4.70 18.90
N GLY A 289 -0.25 4.35 18.64
CA GLY A 289 -1.35 5.28 18.44
C GLY A 289 -1.34 5.96 17.07
N ASP A 290 -0.71 5.38 16.08
CA ASP A 290 -0.72 5.83 14.68
C ASP A 290 -1.86 5.17 13.87
N VAL A 291 -2.14 5.74 12.70
CA VAL A 291 -3.17 5.27 11.74
C VAL A 291 -2.52 4.57 10.57
#